data_39c33c7ea6d197b53174e106b1f668b9
#
_entry.id   39c33c7ea6d197b53174e106b1f668b9
#
_cell.length_a   1.000
_cell.length_b   1.000
_cell.length_c   1.000
_cell.angle_alpha   90.00
_cell.angle_beta   90.00
_cell.angle_gamma   90.00
#
_symmetry.space_group_name_H-M   'P 1'
#
loop_
_entity.id
_entity.type
_entity.pdbx_description
1 polymer ?
#
loop_
_entity_poly.entity_id
_entity_poly.type
_entity_poly.pdbx_seq_one_letter_code
_entity_poly.pdbx_strand_id
1 'polypeptide(L)'
;MSEYTVFMKDADEKTYEELAKIPGLRIGEGRVVGRIDACAAAARLLGVKAPPQLQPVDLPLPDGLRDYQVEGVKRLNAIVKEMGGALLADDMGLGKTRQATALAAGLTKKSGRVLVVCPAYVRETWLDELSKWGERSVTVIRPGNTKRHVRAWEEAKTAKWVVCSYEMAGKVYEECFYDAPRALIMDEGHLVKGRDAKRAKKLEEIGKFATYRLLMTGTPMWSRPRDFYQLLRILFGSAFGTKFNFDVRYCGGRINDWGGLDNRGVSNAEELQHRLSYYMVRREKRDVLKELPPLTRQVIWCDPTAEATREFQAAMRGFGAGAVSDALNATLRGKVEPVLDYAQQARRFLLFTYMKEHAHQIAELLRTKRDTPCVLITGDLPVEKRASLIAQARSSGQGVVATIDSAGAGLNMQGVASVGIMHAIDWVPLKLAQAEARLHRMGQTEPVQWVYFAMRESMDSVVVRNVVEKLGQWAAIMGQQSNRDLMDTLGDTVDGRTEKDVLADIYRDLQEGGDNGDED
;
A
#
# COMPACT_ATOMS: atom_id res chain seq x y z
N MET A 1 -20.86 19.81 6.35
CA MET A 1 -19.62 20.17 5.61
C MET A 1 -19.72 21.64 5.26
N SER A 2 -18.78 22.43 5.73
CA SER A 2 -18.75 23.87 5.47
C SER A 2 -18.41 24.16 4.02
N GLU A 3 -19.07 25.14 3.44
CA GLU A 3 -18.73 25.68 2.12
C GLU A 3 -17.78 26.85 2.28
N TYR A 4 -16.80 26.89 1.43
CA TYR A 4 -15.79 27.93 1.37
C TYR A 4 -15.97 28.74 0.09
N THR A 5 -15.57 30.00 0.14
CA THR A 5 -15.67 30.92 -0.99
C THR A 5 -14.30 31.52 -1.29
N VAL A 6 -13.93 31.54 -2.57
CA VAL A 6 -12.76 32.26 -3.08
C VAL A 6 -13.26 33.28 -4.10
N PHE A 7 -12.86 34.52 -3.93
CA PHE A 7 -13.24 35.59 -4.85
C PHE A 7 -12.30 35.62 -6.06
N MET A 8 -12.90 35.74 -7.22
CA MET A 8 -12.21 35.89 -8.49
C MET A 8 -12.16 37.38 -8.85
N LYS A 9 -10.98 37.95 -8.95
CA LYS A 9 -10.79 39.26 -9.55
C LYS A 9 -10.10 39.04 -10.90
N ASP A 10 -10.73 39.52 -11.96
CA ASP A 10 -10.14 39.61 -13.31
C ASP A 10 -9.62 38.27 -13.89
N ALA A 11 -10.30 37.16 -13.62
CA ALA A 11 -10.00 35.87 -14.22
C ALA A 11 -10.32 35.90 -15.72
N ASP A 12 -9.37 35.49 -16.57
CA ASP A 12 -9.57 35.33 -18.01
C ASP A 12 -10.37 34.04 -18.34
N GLU A 13 -10.84 33.94 -19.58
CA GLU A 13 -11.65 32.82 -20.06
C GLU A 13 -10.96 31.47 -19.85
N LYS A 14 -9.66 31.39 -20.10
CA LYS A 14 -8.85 30.19 -19.90
C LYS A 14 -8.83 29.76 -18.43
N THR A 15 -8.70 30.70 -17.51
CA THR A 15 -8.75 30.45 -16.07
C THR A 15 -10.14 29.96 -15.64
N TYR A 16 -11.21 30.51 -16.21
CA TYR A 16 -12.57 30.02 -15.98
C TYR A 16 -12.74 28.56 -16.45
N GLU A 17 -12.24 28.22 -17.63
CA GLU A 17 -12.29 26.85 -18.12
C GLU A 17 -11.53 25.86 -17.21
N GLU A 18 -10.37 26.26 -16.71
CA GLU A 18 -9.59 25.41 -15.79
C GLU A 18 -10.27 25.25 -14.43
N LEU A 19 -10.86 26.31 -13.90
CA LEU A 19 -11.65 26.27 -12.66
C LEU A 19 -12.86 25.33 -12.80
N ALA A 20 -13.55 25.36 -13.94
CA ALA A 20 -14.70 24.49 -14.21
C ALA A 20 -14.34 22.99 -14.25
N LYS A 21 -13.08 22.67 -14.49
CA LYS A 21 -12.56 21.29 -14.49
C LYS A 21 -12.24 20.78 -13.07
N ILE A 22 -12.18 21.65 -12.06
CA ILE A 22 -11.91 21.23 -10.67
C ILE A 22 -13.17 20.62 -10.05
N PRO A 23 -13.18 19.31 -9.74
CA PRO A 23 -14.35 18.67 -9.15
C PRO A 23 -14.71 19.28 -7.78
N GLY A 24 -16.01 19.52 -7.58
CA GLY A 24 -16.52 20.02 -6.32
C GLY A 24 -16.57 21.54 -6.21
N LEU A 25 -16.26 22.28 -7.28
CA LEU A 25 -16.49 23.73 -7.38
C LEU A 25 -17.81 24.08 -8.04
N ARG A 26 -18.40 25.17 -7.58
CA ARG A 26 -19.47 25.91 -8.26
C ARG A 26 -18.95 27.32 -8.56
N ILE A 27 -19.04 27.72 -9.81
CA ILE A 27 -18.59 29.03 -10.29
C ILE A 27 -19.81 29.95 -10.39
N GLY A 28 -19.73 31.10 -9.77
CA GLY A 28 -20.73 32.16 -9.85
C GLY A 28 -20.07 33.49 -10.21
N GLU A 29 -20.87 34.57 -10.23
CA GLU A 29 -20.38 35.91 -10.52
C GLU A 29 -19.29 36.36 -9.55
N GLY A 30 -18.05 36.47 -10.06
CA GLY A 30 -16.90 36.95 -9.30
C GLY A 30 -16.41 36.05 -8.16
N ARG A 31 -16.89 34.79 -8.05
CA ARG A 31 -16.48 33.88 -6.99
C ARG A 31 -16.62 32.40 -7.37
N VAL A 32 -15.83 31.57 -6.71
CA VAL A 32 -15.99 30.12 -6.68
C VAL A 32 -16.38 29.68 -5.27
N VAL A 33 -17.28 28.72 -5.18
CA VAL A 33 -17.78 28.17 -3.92
C VAL A 33 -17.66 26.64 -3.97
N GLY A 34 -17.21 26.05 -2.89
CA GLY A 34 -17.07 24.60 -2.80
C GLY A 34 -16.51 24.14 -1.46
N ARG A 35 -16.06 22.92 -1.41
CA ARG A 35 -15.36 22.38 -0.24
C ARG A 35 -13.99 23.04 -0.11
N ILE A 36 -13.43 23.01 1.10
CA ILE A 36 -12.14 23.66 1.42
C ILE A 36 -11.01 23.24 0.46
N ASP A 37 -10.90 21.99 0.12
CA ASP A 37 -9.87 21.45 -0.78
C ASP A 37 -10.02 21.93 -2.23
N ALA A 38 -11.25 21.96 -2.73
CA ALA A 38 -11.55 22.45 -4.07
C ALA A 38 -11.31 23.96 -4.15
N CYS A 39 -11.73 24.72 -3.13
CA CYS A 39 -11.44 26.14 -3.02
C CYS A 39 -9.93 26.42 -2.88
N ALA A 40 -9.18 25.56 -2.22
CA ALA A 40 -7.73 25.70 -2.12
C ALA A 40 -7.05 25.48 -3.49
N ALA A 41 -7.52 24.50 -4.29
CA ALA A 41 -7.05 24.31 -5.66
C ALA A 41 -7.41 25.52 -6.56
N ALA A 42 -8.61 26.06 -6.43
CA ALA A 42 -9.02 27.26 -7.15
C ALA A 42 -8.17 28.49 -6.76
N ALA A 43 -7.93 28.69 -5.47
CA ALA A 43 -7.11 29.79 -4.97
C ALA A 43 -5.69 29.75 -5.55
N ARG A 44 -5.12 28.56 -5.71
CA ARG A 44 -3.80 28.38 -6.35
C ARG A 44 -3.80 28.80 -7.83
N LEU A 45 -4.84 28.40 -8.58
CA LEU A 45 -4.99 28.81 -9.97
C LEU A 45 -5.16 30.33 -10.12
N LEU A 46 -5.89 30.94 -9.18
CA LEU A 46 -6.15 32.38 -9.15
C LEU A 46 -5.00 33.21 -8.57
N GLY A 47 -3.94 32.57 -8.06
CA GLY A 47 -2.84 33.26 -7.38
C GLY A 47 -3.25 33.98 -6.09
N VAL A 48 -4.36 33.56 -5.45
CA VAL A 48 -4.87 34.15 -4.21
C VAL A 48 -4.61 33.25 -3.01
N LYS A 49 -4.79 33.80 -1.79
CA LYS A 49 -4.55 33.04 -0.55
C LYS A 49 -5.52 31.85 -0.44
N ALA A 50 -4.95 30.64 -0.33
CA ALA A 50 -5.74 29.43 -0.10
C ALA A 50 -6.40 29.43 1.29
N PRO A 51 -7.56 28.76 1.46
CA PRO A 51 -8.13 28.50 2.77
C PRO A 51 -7.10 27.84 3.71
N PRO A 52 -7.11 28.17 5.02
CA PRO A 52 -6.16 27.60 5.97
C PRO A 52 -6.41 26.10 6.16
N GLN A 53 -5.36 25.35 6.50
CA GLN A 53 -5.49 23.96 6.96
C GLN A 53 -6.34 23.90 8.23
N LEU A 54 -7.09 22.81 8.38
CA LEU A 54 -7.89 22.57 9.58
C LEU A 54 -6.98 22.48 10.81
N GLN A 55 -7.30 23.26 11.83
CA GLN A 55 -6.54 23.23 13.08
C GLN A 55 -6.84 21.96 13.88
N PRO A 56 -5.86 21.38 14.56
CA PRO A 56 -6.06 20.23 15.43
C PRO A 56 -7.15 20.51 16.48
N VAL A 57 -8.02 19.53 16.71
CA VAL A 57 -9.11 19.64 17.70
C VAL A 57 -8.92 18.58 18.77
N ASP A 58 -8.91 19.03 20.02
CA ASP A 58 -8.76 18.14 21.18
C ASP A 58 -9.92 17.15 21.31
N LEU A 59 -9.59 15.97 21.78
CA LEU A 59 -10.53 14.95 22.22
C LEU A 59 -9.87 14.17 23.39
N PRO A 60 -10.67 13.53 24.25
CA PRO A 60 -10.12 12.69 25.31
C PRO A 60 -9.29 11.56 24.70
N LEU A 61 -7.99 11.53 25.02
CA LEU A 61 -7.06 10.52 24.56
C LEU A 61 -6.64 9.62 25.73
N PRO A 62 -6.43 8.32 25.48
CA PRO A 62 -5.83 7.42 26.46
C PRO A 62 -4.33 7.70 26.58
N ASP A 63 -3.74 7.32 27.72
CA ASP A 63 -2.30 7.38 27.93
C ASP A 63 -1.55 6.40 27.02
N GLY A 64 -0.25 6.65 26.82
CA GLY A 64 0.64 5.75 26.07
C GLY A 64 0.68 5.98 24.56
N LEU A 65 0.06 7.04 24.05
CA LEU A 65 0.34 7.55 22.71
C LEU A 65 1.66 8.34 22.71
N ARG A 66 2.43 8.21 21.63
CA ARG A 66 3.59 9.09 21.39
C ARG A 66 3.10 10.48 20.93
N ASP A 67 3.92 11.51 21.11
CA ASP A 67 3.54 12.90 20.80
C ASP A 67 3.03 13.06 19.36
N TYR A 68 3.71 12.48 18.38
CA TYR A 68 3.26 12.53 16.99
C TYR A 68 1.91 11.81 16.78
N GLN A 69 1.61 10.76 17.56
CA GLN A 69 0.32 10.06 17.49
C GLN A 69 -0.78 10.93 18.10
N VAL A 70 -0.51 11.60 19.21
CA VAL A 70 -1.42 12.57 19.83
C VAL A 70 -1.79 13.67 18.84
N GLU A 71 -0.78 14.30 18.23
CA GLU A 71 -0.99 15.33 17.22
C GLU A 71 -1.78 14.79 16.02
N GLY A 72 -1.41 13.60 15.52
CA GLY A 72 -2.11 12.95 14.42
C GLY A 72 -3.58 12.69 14.72
N VAL A 73 -3.90 12.20 15.91
CA VAL A 73 -5.29 11.95 16.31
C VAL A 73 -6.09 13.26 16.45
N LYS A 74 -5.52 14.33 17.01
CA LYS A 74 -6.15 15.64 17.07
C LYS A 74 -6.43 16.21 15.68
N ARG A 75 -5.50 16.06 14.74
CA ARG A 75 -5.68 16.49 13.34
C ARG A 75 -6.74 15.63 12.64
N LEU A 76 -6.71 14.31 12.79
CA LEU A 76 -7.74 13.41 12.26
C LEU A 76 -9.13 13.78 12.82
N ASN A 77 -9.21 14.13 14.11
CA ASN A 77 -10.47 14.56 14.74
C ASN A 77 -11.04 15.83 14.09
N ALA A 78 -10.19 16.82 13.79
CA ALA A 78 -10.61 18.01 13.05
C ALA A 78 -11.13 17.65 11.65
N ILE A 79 -10.38 16.79 10.92
CA ILE A 79 -10.72 16.38 9.56
C ILE A 79 -12.07 15.62 9.55
N VAL A 80 -12.24 14.60 10.40
CA VAL A 80 -13.48 13.80 10.37
C VAL A 80 -14.72 14.60 10.81
N LYS A 81 -14.56 15.56 11.73
CA LYS A 81 -15.65 16.43 12.15
C LYS A 81 -16.11 17.37 11.03
N GLU A 82 -15.18 17.92 10.27
CA GLU A 82 -15.48 18.81 9.16
C GLU A 82 -15.90 18.07 7.90
N MET A 83 -15.15 16.99 7.54
CA MET A 83 -15.30 16.31 6.25
C MET A 83 -16.12 15.02 6.32
N GLY A 84 -16.42 14.52 7.52
CA GLY A 84 -17.07 13.23 7.72
C GLY A 84 -16.18 12.01 7.42
N GLY A 85 -14.99 12.23 6.90
CA GLY A 85 -14.01 11.17 6.58
C GLY A 85 -12.58 11.68 6.64
N ALA A 86 -11.61 10.79 6.88
CA ALA A 86 -10.20 11.09 6.89
C ALA A 86 -9.37 9.90 6.36
N LEU A 87 -8.16 10.20 5.88
CA LEU A 87 -7.16 9.23 5.47
C LEU A 87 -5.96 9.30 6.43
N LEU A 88 -5.67 8.20 7.13
CA LEU A 88 -4.45 8.02 7.91
C LEU A 88 -3.43 7.26 7.07
N ALA A 89 -2.48 7.98 6.52
CA ALA A 89 -1.51 7.50 5.55
C ALA A 89 -0.06 7.49 6.07
N ASP A 90 0.10 7.41 7.39
CA ASP A 90 1.41 7.27 8.05
C ASP A 90 2.16 6.05 7.54
N ASP A 91 3.47 6.12 7.49
CA ASP A 91 4.33 4.99 7.14
C ASP A 91 4.02 3.75 7.96
N MET A 92 4.38 2.59 7.42
CA MET A 92 4.20 1.31 8.11
C MET A 92 5.02 1.29 9.42
N GLY A 93 4.40 0.83 10.51
CA GLY A 93 5.05 0.76 11.82
C GLY A 93 4.89 2.01 12.68
N LEU A 94 4.23 3.08 12.21
CA LEU A 94 3.95 4.28 13.01
C LEU A 94 2.69 4.16 13.91
N GLY A 95 2.13 2.97 14.06
CA GLY A 95 1.01 2.72 14.98
C GLY A 95 -0.32 3.30 14.51
N LYS A 96 -0.64 3.15 13.22
CA LYS A 96 -1.95 3.56 12.65
C LYS A 96 -3.14 2.96 13.39
N THR A 97 -3.10 1.66 13.71
CA THR A 97 -4.15 0.97 14.47
C THR A 97 -4.40 1.64 15.81
N ARG A 98 -3.32 2.02 16.53
CA ARG A 98 -3.38 2.72 17.81
C ARG A 98 -4.02 4.09 17.67
N GLN A 99 -3.65 4.88 16.69
CA GLN A 99 -4.24 6.20 16.41
C GLN A 99 -5.72 6.08 16.05
N ALA A 100 -6.09 5.10 15.21
CA ALA A 100 -7.47 4.85 14.82
C ALA A 100 -8.34 4.42 16.01
N THR A 101 -7.81 3.56 16.87
CA THR A 101 -8.49 3.15 18.12
C THR A 101 -8.74 4.36 19.02
N ALA A 102 -7.71 5.19 19.26
CA ALA A 102 -7.82 6.39 20.09
C ALA A 102 -8.84 7.39 19.54
N LEU A 103 -8.81 7.64 18.21
CA LEU A 103 -9.78 8.50 17.54
C LEU A 103 -11.21 7.99 17.71
N ALA A 104 -11.45 6.73 17.35
CA ALA A 104 -12.80 6.18 17.37
C ALA A 104 -13.35 6.03 18.80
N ALA A 105 -12.52 5.66 19.76
CA ALA A 105 -12.90 5.63 21.18
C ALA A 105 -13.33 7.02 21.67
N GLY A 106 -12.58 8.07 21.30
CA GLY A 106 -12.93 9.46 21.64
C GLY A 106 -14.24 9.94 20.98
N LEU A 107 -14.45 9.60 19.70
CA LEU A 107 -15.65 9.96 18.93
C LEU A 107 -16.91 9.21 19.40
N THR A 108 -16.75 8.00 19.96
CA THR A 108 -17.86 7.14 20.40
C THR A 108 -18.01 7.07 21.93
N LYS A 109 -17.28 7.92 22.69
CA LYS A 109 -17.26 7.86 24.16
C LYS A 109 -18.66 7.93 24.77
N LYS A 110 -19.54 8.78 24.22
CA LYS A 110 -20.92 8.97 24.75
C LYS A 110 -21.91 7.95 24.21
N SER A 111 -21.78 7.55 22.97
CA SER A 111 -22.68 6.61 22.29
C SER A 111 -22.14 6.25 20.90
N GLY A 112 -22.63 5.16 20.36
CA GLY A 112 -22.37 4.74 18.99
C GLY A 112 -21.42 3.56 18.90
N ARG A 113 -21.55 2.83 17.81
CA ARG A 113 -20.81 1.60 17.52
C ARG A 113 -19.76 1.83 16.46
N VAL A 114 -18.72 1.02 16.48
CA VAL A 114 -17.60 1.08 15.54
C VAL A 114 -17.56 -0.20 14.72
N LEU A 115 -17.58 -0.06 13.41
CA LEU A 115 -17.31 -1.16 12.48
C LEU A 115 -15.87 -1.04 11.98
N VAL A 116 -15.05 -2.04 12.28
CA VAL A 116 -13.68 -2.17 11.79
C VAL A 116 -13.65 -3.22 10.68
N VAL A 117 -13.27 -2.80 9.49
CA VAL A 117 -13.07 -3.67 8.32
C VAL A 117 -11.59 -3.75 8.02
N CYS A 118 -11.01 -4.95 8.11
CA CYS A 118 -9.57 -5.16 7.97
C CYS A 118 -9.27 -6.46 7.20
N PRO A 119 -8.04 -6.68 6.75
CA PRO A 119 -7.62 -7.98 6.22
C PRO A 119 -7.85 -9.10 7.25
N ALA A 120 -8.21 -10.28 6.78
CA ALA A 120 -8.54 -11.41 7.66
C ALA A 120 -7.41 -11.75 8.68
N TYR A 121 -6.15 -11.57 8.27
CA TYR A 121 -4.98 -11.85 9.12
C TYR A 121 -4.67 -10.76 10.17
N VAL A 122 -5.31 -9.58 10.09
CA VAL A 122 -5.09 -8.47 11.03
C VAL A 122 -6.14 -8.42 12.15
N ARG A 123 -7.20 -9.22 12.06
CA ARG A 123 -8.30 -9.21 13.03
C ARG A 123 -7.85 -9.43 14.48
N GLU A 124 -6.93 -10.36 14.69
CA GLU A 124 -6.38 -10.63 16.04
C GLU A 124 -5.55 -9.45 16.55
N THR A 125 -4.78 -8.82 15.68
CA THR A 125 -4.03 -7.60 16.03
C THR A 125 -4.96 -6.48 16.50
N TRP A 126 -6.13 -6.33 15.86
CA TRP A 126 -7.15 -5.38 16.29
C TRP A 126 -7.73 -5.75 17.66
N LEU A 127 -8.03 -7.03 17.90
CA LEU A 127 -8.52 -7.50 19.19
C LEU A 127 -7.51 -7.20 20.30
N ASP A 128 -6.24 -7.53 20.08
CA ASP A 128 -5.15 -7.28 21.01
C ASP A 128 -4.96 -5.79 21.31
N GLU A 129 -5.03 -4.96 20.29
CA GLU A 129 -4.87 -3.50 20.45
C GLU A 129 -6.05 -2.91 21.22
N LEU A 130 -7.29 -3.27 20.88
CA LEU A 130 -8.50 -2.83 21.59
C LEU A 130 -8.48 -3.27 23.07
N SER A 131 -8.02 -4.49 23.33
CA SER A 131 -7.87 -5.02 24.70
C SER A 131 -6.85 -4.21 25.51
N LYS A 132 -5.72 -3.86 24.91
CA LYS A 132 -4.69 -3.01 25.56
C LYS A 132 -5.22 -1.63 25.94
N TRP A 133 -6.17 -1.11 25.20
CA TRP A 133 -6.85 0.17 25.45
C TRP A 133 -8.05 0.05 26.41
N GLY A 134 -8.27 -1.14 26.98
CA GLY A 134 -9.36 -1.39 27.94
C GLY A 134 -10.75 -1.46 27.32
N GLU A 135 -10.85 -1.56 25.99
CA GLU A 135 -12.13 -1.77 25.30
C GLU A 135 -12.59 -3.22 25.50
N ARG A 136 -13.68 -3.39 26.22
CA ARG A 136 -14.18 -4.73 26.63
C ARG A 136 -15.32 -5.25 25.77
N SER A 137 -16.09 -4.35 25.14
CA SER A 137 -17.22 -4.70 24.27
C SER A 137 -16.74 -4.83 22.82
N VAL A 138 -15.99 -5.91 22.53
CA VAL A 138 -15.35 -6.17 21.25
C VAL A 138 -15.75 -7.56 20.77
N THR A 139 -16.19 -7.66 19.53
CA THR A 139 -16.50 -8.93 18.87
C THR A 139 -15.79 -9.02 17.52
N VAL A 140 -15.15 -10.16 17.27
CA VAL A 140 -14.46 -10.46 16.01
C VAL A 140 -15.25 -11.50 15.22
N ILE A 141 -15.71 -11.11 14.05
CA ILE A 141 -16.46 -12.02 13.15
C ILE A 141 -15.47 -12.77 12.26
N ARG A 142 -15.61 -14.09 12.25
CA ARG A 142 -14.85 -15.03 11.43
C ARG A 142 -15.80 -15.89 10.59
N PRO A 143 -15.39 -16.36 9.41
CA PRO A 143 -16.18 -17.32 8.67
C PRO A 143 -16.24 -18.66 9.42
N GLY A 144 -17.37 -19.34 9.35
CA GLY A 144 -17.60 -20.63 9.98
C GLY A 144 -19.01 -20.76 10.54
N ASN A 145 -19.36 -21.98 10.97
CA ASN A 145 -20.69 -22.35 11.47
C ASN A 145 -20.65 -23.07 12.85
N THR A 146 -19.52 -23.04 13.53
CA THR A 146 -19.42 -23.62 14.88
C THR A 146 -20.21 -22.80 15.90
N LYS A 147 -20.53 -23.39 17.06
CA LYS A 147 -21.20 -22.68 18.17
C LYS A 147 -20.53 -21.37 18.54
N ARG A 148 -19.18 -21.32 18.49
CA ARG A 148 -18.40 -20.10 18.73
C ARG A 148 -18.68 -19.02 17.68
N HIS A 149 -18.78 -19.39 16.40
CA HIS A 149 -19.10 -18.45 15.34
C HIS A 149 -20.51 -17.89 15.48
N VAL A 150 -21.50 -18.76 15.73
CA VAL A 150 -22.90 -18.33 15.96
C VAL A 150 -22.99 -17.37 17.13
N ARG A 151 -22.33 -17.68 18.25
CA ARG A 151 -22.27 -16.79 19.42
C ARG A 151 -21.66 -15.44 19.09
N ALA A 152 -20.57 -15.39 18.32
CA ALA A 152 -19.95 -14.13 17.91
C ALA A 152 -20.88 -13.25 17.06
N TRP A 153 -21.74 -13.84 16.21
CA TRP A 153 -22.76 -13.10 15.46
C TRP A 153 -23.82 -12.47 16.38
N GLU A 154 -24.29 -13.20 17.39
CA GLU A 154 -25.25 -12.65 18.37
C GLU A 154 -24.62 -11.55 19.21
N GLU A 155 -23.39 -11.75 19.70
CA GLU A 155 -22.65 -10.73 20.44
C GLU A 155 -22.40 -9.46 19.58
N ALA A 156 -22.16 -9.62 18.28
CA ALA A 156 -21.94 -8.52 17.36
C ALA A 156 -23.14 -7.57 17.21
N LYS A 157 -24.35 -8.00 17.51
CA LYS A 157 -25.56 -7.15 17.45
C LYS A 157 -25.55 -6.03 18.49
N THR A 158 -24.84 -6.23 19.61
CA THR A 158 -24.80 -5.28 20.74
C THR A 158 -23.40 -4.76 21.07
N ALA A 159 -22.36 -5.42 20.55
CA ALA A 159 -20.98 -5.02 20.79
C ALA A 159 -20.69 -3.59 20.31
N LYS A 160 -19.93 -2.82 21.10
CA LYS A 160 -19.48 -1.49 20.71
C LYS A 160 -18.52 -1.53 19.51
N TRP A 161 -17.60 -2.50 19.52
CA TRP A 161 -16.64 -2.71 18.44
C TRP A 161 -16.91 -4.04 17.74
N VAL A 162 -17.12 -3.97 16.44
CA VAL A 162 -17.26 -5.16 15.60
C VAL A 162 -16.13 -5.16 14.59
N VAL A 163 -15.29 -6.19 14.62
CA VAL A 163 -14.15 -6.36 13.72
C VAL A 163 -14.44 -7.50 12.74
N CYS A 164 -14.34 -7.23 11.45
CA CYS A 164 -14.58 -8.22 10.41
C CYS A 164 -13.63 -8.06 9.22
N SER A 165 -13.58 -9.07 8.34
CA SER A 165 -12.84 -8.95 7.09
C SER A 165 -13.66 -8.23 6.02
N TYR A 166 -12.97 -7.77 4.96
CA TYR A 166 -13.59 -7.12 3.81
C TYR A 166 -14.68 -7.97 3.15
N GLU A 167 -14.50 -9.30 3.12
CA GLU A 167 -15.46 -10.26 2.57
C GLU A 167 -16.76 -10.32 3.40
N MET A 168 -16.62 -10.09 4.70
CA MET A 168 -17.74 -10.22 5.65
C MET A 168 -18.48 -8.90 5.89
N ALA A 169 -17.86 -7.75 5.54
CA ALA A 169 -18.33 -6.42 5.94
C ALA A 169 -19.79 -6.15 5.56
N GLY A 170 -20.21 -6.52 4.35
CA GLY A 170 -21.59 -6.36 3.91
C GLY A 170 -22.59 -7.14 4.75
N LYS A 171 -22.32 -8.43 4.95
CA LYS A 171 -23.17 -9.30 5.76
C LYS A 171 -23.21 -8.85 7.22
N VAL A 172 -22.06 -8.48 7.79
CA VAL A 172 -21.97 -7.96 9.16
C VAL A 172 -22.80 -6.68 9.32
N TYR A 173 -22.74 -5.78 8.36
CA TYR A 173 -23.54 -4.57 8.40
C TYR A 173 -25.03 -4.88 8.36
N GLU A 174 -25.48 -5.73 7.44
CA GLU A 174 -26.89 -6.09 7.28
C GLU A 174 -27.47 -6.85 8.49
N GLU A 175 -26.71 -7.75 9.09
CA GLU A 175 -27.22 -8.63 10.15
C GLU A 175 -26.97 -8.11 11.57
N CYS A 176 -25.94 -7.25 11.77
CA CYS A 176 -25.53 -6.82 13.10
C CYS A 176 -25.74 -5.34 13.39
N PHE A 177 -26.00 -4.50 12.37
CA PHE A 177 -26.19 -3.07 12.55
C PHE A 177 -27.61 -2.66 12.15
N TYR A 178 -28.49 -2.50 13.14
CA TYR A 178 -29.84 -1.94 12.93
C TYR A 178 -29.77 -0.44 12.64
N ASP A 179 -28.81 0.26 13.30
CA ASP A 179 -28.46 1.65 13.04
C ASP A 179 -27.09 1.73 12.39
N ALA A 180 -26.85 2.77 11.64
CA ALA A 180 -25.55 2.98 10.99
C ALA A 180 -24.42 3.06 12.04
N PRO A 181 -23.23 2.50 11.75
CA PRO A 181 -22.09 2.66 12.63
C PRO A 181 -21.73 4.14 12.77
N ARG A 182 -21.46 4.57 14.00
CA ARG A 182 -20.97 5.93 14.21
C ARG A 182 -19.59 6.13 13.58
N ALA A 183 -18.74 5.13 13.66
CA ALA A 183 -17.45 5.14 12.99
C ALA A 183 -17.24 3.88 12.14
N LEU A 184 -16.84 4.06 10.89
CA LEU A 184 -16.36 3.03 9.98
C LEU A 184 -14.85 3.19 9.84
N ILE A 185 -14.10 2.18 10.27
CA ILE A 185 -12.64 2.12 10.09
C ILE A 185 -12.33 1.07 9.04
N MET A 186 -11.53 1.43 8.04
CA MET A 186 -11.09 0.55 6.97
C MET A 186 -9.56 0.45 7.03
N ASP A 187 -9.04 -0.69 7.48
CA ASP A 187 -7.60 -0.93 7.60
C ASP A 187 -7.07 -1.58 6.32
N GLU A 188 -5.89 -1.15 5.88
CA GLU A 188 -5.31 -1.52 4.58
C GLU A 188 -6.31 -1.29 3.43
N GLY A 189 -6.90 -0.10 3.41
CA GLY A 189 -7.97 0.28 2.49
C GLY A 189 -7.64 0.13 1.01
N HIS A 190 -6.37 0.03 0.66
CA HIS A 190 -5.92 -0.28 -0.69
C HIS A 190 -6.46 -1.63 -1.22
N LEU A 191 -6.92 -2.53 -0.34
CA LEU A 191 -7.53 -3.81 -0.73
C LEU A 191 -8.94 -3.68 -1.32
N VAL A 192 -9.57 -2.51 -1.22
CA VAL A 192 -10.93 -2.25 -1.77
C VAL A 192 -10.92 -2.05 -3.29
N LYS A 193 -9.80 -2.25 -3.93
CA LYS A 193 -9.50 -1.90 -5.30
C LYS A 193 -10.02 -2.89 -6.36
N GLY A 194 -10.44 -2.38 -7.51
CA GLY A 194 -10.51 -3.02 -8.83
C GLY A 194 -11.44 -4.21 -8.96
N ARG A 195 -10.94 -5.42 -8.89
CA ARG A 195 -11.68 -6.66 -9.16
C ARG A 195 -12.88 -6.91 -8.25
N ASP A 196 -12.91 -6.26 -7.08
CA ASP A 196 -13.96 -6.39 -6.07
C ASP A 196 -14.94 -5.21 -6.09
N ALA A 197 -15.45 -4.85 -7.26
CA ALA A 197 -16.45 -3.78 -7.40
C ALA A 197 -17.66 -3.96 -6.46
N LYS A 198 -18.02 -5.19 -6.12
CA LYS A 198 -19.09 -5.49 -5.15
C LYS A 198 -18.69 -5.08 -3.72
N ARG A 199 -17.47 -5.40 -3.26
CA ARG A 199 -16.97 -5.00 -1.94
C ARG A 199 -16.86 -3.48 -1.83
N ALA A 200 -16.30 -2.83 -2.84
CA ALA A 200 -16.16 -1.37 -2.89
C ALA A 200 -17.51 -0.67 -2.84
N LYS A 201 -18.49 -1.12 -3.63
CA LYS A 201 -19.86 -0.60 -3.61
C LYS A 201 -20.52 -0.78 -2.24
N LYS A 202 -20.33 -1.94 -1.60
CA LYS A 202 -20.91 -2.20 -0.27
C LYS A 202 -20.30 -1.31 0.81
N LEU A 203 -18.98 -1.10 0.77
CA LEU A 203 -18.31 -0.17 1.68
C LEU A 203 -18.69 1.29 1.42
N GLU A 204 -18.90 1.67 0.15
CA GLU A 204 -19.44 2.99 -0.19
C GLU A 204 -20.86 3.17 0.39
N GLU A 205 -21.71 2.13 0.31
CA GLU A 205 -23.04 2.13 0.91
C GLU A 205 -22.97 2.30 2.43
N ILE A 206 -22.19 1.47 3.12
CA ILE A 206 -21.99 1.58 4.58
C ILE A 206 -21.44 2.96 4.94
N GLY A 207 -20.47 3.44 4.16
CA GLY A 207 -19.84 4.74 4.36
C GLY A 207 -20.78 5.93 4.22
N LYS A 208 -21.83 5.83 3.40
CA LYS A 208 -22.86 6.89 3.27
C LYS A 208 -23.62 7.13 4.58
N PHE A 209 -23.84 6.07 5.35
CA PHE A 209 -24.59 6.12 6.60
C PHE A 209 -23.71 6.32 7.83
N ALA A 210 -22.44 5.93 7.78
CA ALA A 210 -21.50 6.13 8.88
C ALA A 210 -21.26 7.64 9.12
N THR A 211 -21.33 8.06 10.40
CA THR A 211 -21.07 9.47 10.77
C THR A 211 -19.62 9.84 10.47
N TYR A 212 -18.68 8.97 10.83
CA TYR A 212 -17.24 9.15 10.62
C TYR A 212 -16.64 7.98 9.85
N ARG A 213 -15.78 8.29 8.91
CA ARG A 213 -15.06 7.29 8.09
C ARG A 213 -13.57 7.53 8.23
N LEU A 214 -12.85 6.49 8.61
CA LEU A 214 -11.40 6.51 8.65
C LEU A 214 -10.86 5.38 7.77
N LEU A 215 -10.08 5.75 6.78
CA LEU A 215 -9.32 4.79 5.99
C LEU A 215 -7.87 4.85 6.41
N MET A 216 -7.26 3.69 6.66
CA MET A 216 -5.86 3.57 7.03
C MET A 216 -5.12 2.78 5.97
N THR A 217 -3.94 3.27 5.62
CA THR A 217 -3.01 2.53 4.75
C THR A 217 -1.62 3.14 4.86
N GLY A 218 -0.58 2.31 4.88
CA GLY A 218 0.80 2.80 4.80
C GLY A 218 1.18 3.29 3.40
N THR A 219 0.37 2.91 2.41
CA THR A 219 0.56 3.23 1.00
C THR A 219 -0.80 3.47 0.36
N PRO A 220 -1.27 4.71 0.37
CA PRO A 220 -2.61 5.05 -0.10
C PRO A 220 -2.77 4.85 -1.62
N MET A 221 -1.68 4.83 -2.38
CA MET A 221 -1.67 4.53 -3.80
C MET A 221 -1.00 3.18 -4.05
N TRP A 222 -1.76 2.20 -4.55
CA TRP A 222 -1.26 0.84 -4.80
C TRP A 222 -0.29 0.79 -5.99
N SER A 223 -0.69 1.41 -7.09
CA SER A 223 0.01 1.30 -8.36
C SER A 223 -0.06 2.59 -9.19
N ARG A 224 -1.22 3.24 -9.24
CA ARG A 224 -1.49 4.41 -10.10
C ARG A 224 -2.45 5.38 -9.44
N PRO A 225 -2.48 6.67 -9.86
CA PRO A 225 -3.38 7.69 -9.28
C PRO A 225 -4.86 7.28 -9.32
N ARG A 226 -5.30 6.61 -10.38
CA ARG A 226 -6.68 6.11 -10.52
C ARG A 226 -7.14 5.22 -9.36
N ASP A 227 -6.20 4.64 -8.64
CA ASP A 227 -6.49 3.78 -7.49
C ASP A 227 -7.04 4.57 -6.30
N PHE A 228 -6.70 5.84 -6.21
CA PHE A 228 -7.25 6.74 -5.20
C PHE A 228 -8.74 7.00 -5.35
N TYR A 229 -9.25 7.05 -6.58
CA TYR A 229 -10.63 7.45 -6.82
C TYR A 229 -11.63 6.67 -5.97
N GLN A 230 -11.49 5.34 -5.91
CA GLN A 230 -12.43 4.51 -5.14
C GLN A 230 -12.33 4.77 -3.63
N LEU A 231 -11.12 4.99 -3.12
CA LEU A 231 -10.89 5.32 -1.71
C LEU A 231 -11.51 6.69 -1.35
N LEU A 232 -11.26 7.68 -2.19
CA LEU A 232 -11.84 9.03 -2.03
C LEU A 232 -13.37 8.99 -2.16
N ARG A 233 -13.90 8.15 -3.02
CA ARG A 233 -15.33 7.95 -3.20
C ARG A 233 -16.01 7.39 -1.95
N ILE A 234 -15.39 6.41 -1.29
CA ILE A 234 -15.89 5.84 -0.03
C ILE A 234 -15.83 6.87 1.09
N LEU A 235 -14.73 7.61 1.19
CA LEU A 235 -14.52 8.59 2.25
C LEU A 235 -15.38 9.85 2.08
N PHE A 236 -15.48 10.37 0.87
CA PHE A 236 -15.96 11.75 0.60
C PHE A 236 -17.06 11.83 -0.44
N GLY A 237 -17.59 10.68 -0.92
CA GLY A 237 -18.65 10.65 -1.93
C GLY A 237 -18.19 11.24 -3.25
N SER A 238 -18.95 12.24 -3.76
CA SER A 238 -18.69 12.88 -5.06
C SER A 238 -17.72 14.07 -5.02
N ALA A 239 -17.00 14.28 -3.91
CA ALA A 239 -16.12 15.45 -3.74
C ALA A 239 -15.03 15.57 -4.84
N PHE A 240 -14.60 14.45 -5.40
CA PHE A 240 -13.62 14.39 -6.49
C PHE A 240 -14.27 14.13 -7.87
N GLY A 241 -15.56 14.39 -8.00
CA GLY A 241 -16.33 14.24 -9.23
C GLY A 241 -16.64 12.80 -9.62
N THR A 242 -16.96 12.58 -10.90
CA THR A 242 -17.13 11.25 -11.46
C THR A 242 -15.78 10.59 -11.71
N LYS A 243 -15.79 9.26 -11.88
CA LYS A 243 -14.56 8.53 -12.24
C LYS A 243 -13.93 9.06 -13.53
N PHE A 244 -14.73 9.36 -14.53
CA PHE A 244 -14.26 9.93 -15.78
C PHE A 244 -13.55 11.27 -15.56
N ASN A 245 -14.19 12.20 -14.82
CA ASN A 245 -13.59 13.51 -14.53
C ASN A 245 -12.29 13.38 -13.75
N PHE A 246 -12.22 12.45 -12.78
CA PHE A 246 -11.01 12.17 -12.03
C PHE A 246 -9.89 11.61 -12.92
N ASP A 247 -10.22 10.63 -13.77
CA ASP A 247 -9.27 10.01 -14.69
C ASP A 247 -8.72 11.04 -15.71
N VAL A 248 -9.56 11.89 -16.28
CA VAL A 248 -9.12 12.96 -17.20
C VAL A 248 -8.23 13.97 -16.48
N ARG A 249 -8.61 14.42 -15.27
CA ARG A 249 -7.89 15.49 -14.58
C ARG A 249 -6.60 15.02 -13.94
N TYR A 250 -6.58 13.84 -13.29
CA TYR A 250 -5.46 13.41 -12.45
C TYR A 250 -4.68 12.20 -12.97
N CYS A 251 -5.25 11.47 -13.94
CA CYS A 251 -4.63 10.26 -14.47
C CYS A 251 -4.14 10.41 -15.92
N GLY A 252 -4.03 11.64 -16.43
CA GLY A 252 -3.64 11.89 -17.82
C GLY A 252 -4.61 11.28 -18.82
N GLY A 253 -5.89 11.15 -18.43
CA GLY A 253 -6.90 10.46 -19.22
C GLY A 253 -7.06 11.02 -20.63
N ARG A 254 -6.82 10.18 -21.64
CA ARG A 254 -6.99 10.51 -23.06
C ARG A 254 -7.74 9.40 -23.76
N ILE A 255 -8.60 9.77 -24.70
CA ILE A 255 -9.25 8.78 -25.57
C ILE A 255 -8.19 8.30 -26.55
N ASN A 256 -7.96 6.99 -26.59
CA ASN A 256 -7.04 6.36 -27.51
C ASN A 256 -7.69 6.17 -28.89
N ASP A 257 -6.90 5.78 -29.89
CA ASP A 257 -7.35 5.59 -31.29
C ASP A 257 -8.45 4.52 -31.44
N TRP A 258 -8.67 3.70 -30.42
CA TRP A 258 -9.69 2.66 -30.36
C TRP A 258 -10.95 3.09 -29.58
N GLY A 259 -11.07 4.38 -29.23
CA GLY A 259 -12.19 4.91 -28.44
C GLY A 259 -12.18 4.57 -26.96
N GLY A 260 -11.14 3.89 -26.46
CA GLY A 260 -10.96 3.59 -25.04
C GLY A 260 -10.25 4.72 -24.27
N LEU A 261 -10.54 4.87 -22.97
CA LEU A 261 -9.85 5.83 -22.11
C LEU A 261 -8.53 5.25 -21.61
N ASP A 262 -7.41 5.78 -22.09
CA ASP A 262 -6.10 5.55 -21.46
C ASP A 262 -5.94 6.50 -20.27
N ASN A 263 -5.87 5.95 -19.06
CA ASN A 263 -5.80 6.66 -17.78
C ASN A 263 -4.66 6.10 -16.90
N ARG A 264 -3.56 5.71 -17.54
CA ARG A 264 -2.40 5.10 -16.86
C ARG A 264 -1.38 6.13 -16.38
N GLY A 265 -1.49 7.37 -16.81
CA GLY A 265 -0.56 8.45 -16.51
C GLY A 265 -0.86 9.19 -15.20
N VAL A 266 -0.20 10.34 -15.07
CA VAL A 266 -0.38 11.34 -14.01
C VAL A 266 -0.53 12.71 -14.65
N SER A 267 -1.49 13.50 -14.17
CA SER A 267 -1.66 14.91 -14.51
C SER A 267 -2.11 15.68 -13.27
N ASN A 268 -1.83 16.96 -13.22
CA ASN A 268 -2.17 17.85 -12.09
C ASN A 268 -1.81 17.25 -10.71
N ALA A 269 -0.63 16.60 -10.61
CA ALA A 269 -0.19 15.90 -9.39
C ALA A 269 -0.13 16.84 -8.18
N GLU A 270 0.40 18.06 -8.35
CA GLU A 270 0.50 19.04 -7.28
C GLU A 270 -0.88 19.51 -6.78
N GLU A 271 -1.85 19.67 -7.69
CA GLU A 271 -3.22 19.99 -7.29
C GLU A 271 -3.82 18.85 -6.46
N LEU A 272 -3.67 17.61 -6.93
CA LEU A 272 -4.17 16.44 -6.20
C LEU A 272 -3.49 16.31 -4.84
N GLN A 273 -2.17 16.47 -4.76
CA GLN A 273 -1.40 16.48 -3.50
C GLN A 273 -1.93 17.55 -2.54
N HIS A 274 -2.09 18.77 -3.05
CA HIS A 274 -2.60 19.87 -2.24
C HIS A 274 -4.01 19.60 -1.73
N ARG A 275 -4.92 19.12 -2.57
CA ARG A 275 -6.27 18.73 -2.15
C ARG A 275 -6.23 17.62 -1.10
N LEU A 276 -5.43 16.58 -1.30
CA LEU A 276 -5.28 15.48 -0.34
C LEU A 276 -4.77 15.94 1.02
N SER A 277 -3.95 16.98 1.09
CA SER A 277 -3.43 17.52 2.35
C SER A 277 -4.50 17.98 3.34
N TYR A 278 -5.71 18.32 2.85
CA TYR A 278 -6.87 18.69 3.69
C TYR A 278 -7.60 17.49 4.30
N TYR A 279 -7.35 16.29 3.79
CA TYR A 279 -8.07 15.06 4.16
C TYR A 279 -7.19 14.01 4.82
N MET A 280 -5.88 14.24 4.83
CA MET A 280 -4.90 13.21 5.13
C MET A 280 -3.97 13.63 6.25
N VAL A 281 -3.70 12.69 7.14
CA VAL A 281 -2.55 12.72 8.04
C VAL A 281 -1.52 11.73 7.51
N ARG A 282 -0.32 12.23 7.21
CA ARG A 282 0.78 11.45 6.67
C ARG A 282 2.10 11.90 7.26
N ARG A 283 2.90 10.94 7.73
CA ARG A 283 4.25 11.15 8.26
C ARG A 283 5.15 10.00 7.80
N GLU A 284 6.38 10.31 7.53
CA GLU A 284 7.42 9.30 7.26
C GLU A 284 8.13 8.92 8.56
N LYS A 285 8.64 7.68 8.64
CA LYS A 285 9.38 7.18 9.82
C LYS A 285 10.54 8.09 10.20
N ARG A 286 11.31 8.54 9.22
CA ARG A 286 12.47 9.41 9.42
C ARG A 286 12.14 10.76 10.06
N ASP A 287 10.90 11.24 9.92
CA ASP A 287 10.47 12.51 10.49
C ASP A 287 10.15 12.40 11.98
N VAL A 288 9.61 11.25 12.41
CA VAL A 288 9.03 11.06 13.75
C VAL A 288 9.75 10.02 14.62
N LEU A 289 10.55 9.12 14.03
CA LEU A 289 11.32 8.09 14.75
C LEU A 289 12.82 8.36 14.58
N LYS A 290 13.32 9.38 15.27
CA LYS A 290 14.75 9.76 15.20
C LYS A 290 15.70 8.69 15.75
N GLU A 291 15.19 7.82 16.62
CA GLU A 291 15.91 6.68 17.19
C GLU A 291 16.03 5.48 16.24
N LEU A 292 15.31 5.48 15.10
CA LEU A 292 15.35 4.35 14.19
C LEU A 292 16.67 4.34 13.40
N PRO A 293 17.41 3.22 13.39
CA PRO A 293 18.65 3.10 12.63
C PRO A 293 18.46 3.37 11.14
N PRO A 294 19.51 3.77 10.42
CA PRO A 294 19.42 4.06 8.99
C PRO A 294 19.03 2.82 8.18
N LEU A 295 18.35 3.07 7.06
CA LEU A 295 18.01 2.09 6.04
C LEU A 295 18.84 2.37 4.79
N THR A 296 19.60 1.38 4.34
CA THR A 296 20.32 1.41 3.08
C THR A 296 19.76 0.39 2.09
N ARG A 297 19.87 0.70 0.81
CA ARG A 297 19.41 -0.17 -0.27
C ARG A 297 20.52 -0.34 -1.30
N GLN A 298 20.61 -1.54 -1.88
CA GLN A 298 21.55 -1.88 -2.94
C GLN A 298 20.89 -2.79 -3.95
N VAL A 299 21.18 -2.61 -5.23
CA VAL A 299 20.83 -3.57 -6.29
C VAL A 299 22.10 -4.30 -6.71
N ILE A 300 22.04 -5.63 -6.73
CA ILE A 300 23.09 -6.50 -7.28
C ILE A 300 22.56 -7.09 -8.59
N TRP A 301 23.18 -6.68 -9.69
CA TRP A 301 22.89 -7.22 -11.00
C TRP A 301 23.68 -8.50 -11.23
N CYS A 302 22.96 -9.58 -11.49
CA CYS A 302 23.52 -10.87 -11.84
C CYS A 302 23.55 -11.02 -13.37
N ASP A 303 24.64 -11.56 -13.89
CA ASP A 303 24.69 -11.98 -15.29
C ASP A 303 23.97 -13.33 -15.43
N PRO A 304 23.15 -13.51 -16.47
CA PRO A 304 22.43 -14.76 -16.67
C PRO A 304 23.39 -15.92 -16.98
N THR A 305 23.11 -17.11 -16.45
CA THR A 305 23.77 -18.32 -16.91
C THR A 305 23.26 -18.71 -18.30
N ALA A 306 24.06 -19.45 -19.08
CA ALA A 306 23.64 -19.93 -20.40
C ALA A 306 22.34 -20.78 -20.34
N GLU A 307 22.10 -21.48 -19.23
CA GLU A 307 20.85 -22.22 -19.01
C GLU A 307 19.68 -21.28 -18.77
N ALA A 308 19.82 -20.28 -17.85
CA ALA A 308 18.80 -19.30 -17.57
C ALA A 308 18.43 -18.48 -18.82
N THR A 309 19.42 -18.10 -19.65
CA THR A 309 19.20 -17.43 -20.92
C THR A 309 18.36 -18.27 -21.88
N ARG A 310 18.71 -19.56 -22.05
CA ARG A 310 17.96 -20.47 -22.93
C ARG A 310 16.52 -20.67 -22.44
N GLU A 311 16.33 -20.90 -21.15
CA GLU A 311 14.98 -21.05 -20.58
C GLU A 311 14.14 -19.77 -20.73
N PHE A 312 14.75 -18.60 -20.47
CA PHE A 312 14.11 -17.32 -20.63
C PHE A 312 13.70 -17.08 -22.10
N GLN A 313 14.61 -17.31 -23.03
CA GLN A 313 14.32 -17.18 -24.47
C GLN A 313 13.23 -18.16 -24.94
N ALA A 314 13.26 -19.40 -24.47
CA ALA A 314 12.23 -20.39 -24.77
C ALA A 314 10.85 -19.95 -24.25
N ALA A 315 10.79 -19.41 -23.03
CA ALA A 315 9.55 -18.86 -22.46
C ALA A 315 9.03 -17.67 -23.26
N MET A 316 9.90 -16.77 -23.72
CA MET A 316 9.52 -15.59 -24.50
C MET A 316 9.02 -15.90 -25.92
N ARG A 317 9.31 -17.08 -26.48
CA ARG A 317 8.72 -17.58 -27.73
C ARG A 317 7.26 -18.02 -27.56
N GLY A 318 6.81 -18.24 -26.32
CA GLY A 318 5.44 -18.58 -25.99
C GLY A 318 4.51 -17.34 -25.96
N PHE A 319 3.21 -17.60 -25.88
CA PHE A 319 2.19 -16.54 -25.81
C PHE A 319 1.35 -16.65 -24.54
N GLY A 320 0.90 -15.49 -24.05
CA GLY A 320 -0.04 -15.41 -22.93
C GLY A 320 0.59 -15.50 -21.55
N ALA A 321 -0.27 -15.67 -20.54
CA ALA A 321 0.12 -15.61 -19.13
C ALA A 321 1.10 -16.74 -18.71
N GLY A 322 1.04 -17.89 -19.38
CA GLY A 322 1.96 -19.00 -19.13
C GLY A 322 3.41 -18.62 -19.47
N ALA A 323 3.63 -18.05 -20.65
CA ALA A 323 4.95 -17.61 -21.11
C ALA A 323 5.59 -16.58 -20.14
N VAL A 324 4.79 -15.62 -19.66
CA VAL A 324 5.27 -14.64 -18.65
C VAL A 324 5.65 -15.33 -17.33
N SER A 325 4.88 -16.31 -16.90
CA SER A 325 5.20 -17.09 -15.69
C SER A 325 6.49 -17.89 -15.86
N ASP A 326 6.68 -18.53 -17.01
CA ASP A 326 7.88 -19.31 -17.31
C ASP A 326 9.12 -18.43 -17.42
N ALA A 327 9.02 -17.26 -18.07
CA ALA A 327 10.09 -16.26 -18.14
C ALA A 327 10.48 -15.73 -16.75
N LEU A 328 9.50 -15.48 -15.88
CA LEU A 328 9.75 -15.10 -14.50
C LEU A 328 10.44 -16.22 -13.71
N ASN A 329 10.01 -17.47 -13.89
CA ASN A 329 10.64 -18.63 -13.27
C ASN A 329 12.09 -18.81 -13.70
N ALA A 330 12.39 -18.68 -14.99
CA ALA A 330 13.75 -18.73 -15.51
C ALA A 330 14.64 -17.63 -14.91
N THR A 331 14.11 -16.39 -14.85
CA THR A 331 14.77 -15.24 -14.21
C THR A 331 15.10 -15.54 -12.74
N LEU A 332 14.16 -16.08 -11.99
CA LEU A 332 14.36 -16.37 -10.56
C LEU A 332 15.37 -17.51 -10.35
N ARG A 333 15.31 -18.57 -11.17
CA ARG A 333 16.30 -19.67 -11.11
C ARG A 333 17.72 -19.20 -11.39
N GLY A 334 17.91 -18.30 -12.35
CA GLY A 334 19.20 -17.75 -12.71
C GLY A 334 19.90 -16.96 -11.60
N LYS A 335 19.16 -16.50 -10.60
CA LYS A 335 19.70 -15.73 -9.46
C LYS A 335 19.93 -16.55 -8.19
N VAL A 336 19.61 -17.84 -8.19
CA VAL A 336 19.67 -18.65 -6.95
C VAL A 336 21.08 -18.68 -6.38
N GLU A 337 22.11 -19.04 -7.15
CA GLU A 337 23.48 -19.16 -6.64
C GLU A 337 24.03 -17.86 -6.03
N PRO A 338 23.97 -16.69 -6.69
CA PRO A 338 24.41 -15.43 -6.08
C PRO A 338 23.67 -15.09 -4.79
N VAL A 339 22.38 -15.42 -4.71
CA VAL A 339 21.56 -15.20 -3.51
C VAL A 339 21.97 -16.12 -2.37
N LEU A 340 22.30 -17.40 -2.66
CA LEU A 340 22.81 -18.34 -1.66
C LEU A 340 24.15 -17.87 -1.09
N ASP A 341 25.07 -17.41 -1.94
CA ASP A 341 26.39 -16.92 -1.53
C ASP A 341 26.26 -15.69 -0.62
N TYR A 342 25.38 -14.75 -0.98
CA TYR A 342 25.15 -13.57 -0.16
C TYR A 342 24.49 -13.92 1.19
N ALA A 343 23.49 -14.80 1.18
CA ALA A 343 22.82 -15.26 2.39
C ALA A 343 23.76 -16.00 3.34
N GLN A 344 24.68 -16.82 2.80
CA GLN A 344 25.72 -17.49 3.58
C GLN A 344 26.66 -16.50 4.27
N GLN A 345 27.11 -15.47 3.55
CA GLN A 345 27.97 -14.41 4.12
C GLN A 345 27.25 -13.62 5.20
N ALA A 346 25.97 -13.27 5.00
CA ALA A 346 25.17 -12.51 5.95
C ALA A 346 24.84 -13.31 7.21
N ARG A 347 24.76 -14.64 7.16
CA ARG A 347 24.39 -15.59 8.23
C ARG A 347 23.00 -15.35 8.84
N ARG A 348 22.72 -14.11 9.28
CA ARG A 348 21.41 -13.66 9.78
C ARG A 348 20.76 -12.76 8.74
N PHE A 349 19.71 -13.24 8.11
CA PHE A 349 19.04 -12.55 7.01
C PHE A 349 17.53 -12.81 7.01
N LEU A 350 16.81 -11.90 6.33
CA LEU A 350 15.42 -12.10 5.94
C LEU A 350 15.36 -12.09 4.41
N LEU A 351 15.14 -13.27 3.81
CA LEU A 351 15.08 -13.45 2.36
C LEU A 351 13.64 -13.58 1.89
N PHE A 352 13.27 -12.76 0.92
CA PHE A 352 11.98 -12.84 0.26
C PHE A 352 12.08 -13.31 -1.19
N THR A 353 11.17 -14.21 -1.55
CA THR A 353 10.95 -14.64 -2.92
C THR A 353 9.47 -14.64 -3.27
N TYR A 354 9.14 -14.82 -4.56
CA TYR A 354 7.76 -14.71 -5.05
C TYR A 354 6.97 -16.01 -4.84
N MET A 355 7.50 -17.14 -5.30
CA MET A 355 6.83 -18.44 -5.32
C MET A 355 7.27 -19.36 -4.17
N LYS A 356 6.38 -20.22 -3.72
CA LYS A 356 6.65 -21.21 -2.67
C LYS A 356 7.76 -22.17 -3.07
N GLU A 357 7.74 -22.63 -4.32
CA GLU A 357 8.72 -23.57 -4.86
C GLU A 357 10.15 -23.01 -4.74
N HIS A 358 10.36 -21.75 -5.12
CA HIS A 358 11.65 -21.08 -4.96
C HIS A 358 12.03 -20.91 -3.49
N ALA A 359 11.06 -20.61 -2.62
CA ALA A 359 11.32 -20.49 -1.18
C ALA A 359 11.79 -21.84 -0.59
N HIS A 360 11.14 -22.94 -0.96
CA HIS A 360 11.55 -24.29 -0.56
C HIS A 360 12.95 -24.64 -1.11
N GLN A 361 13.19 -24.43 -2.41
CA GLN A 361 14.46 -24.69 -3.05
C GLN A 361 15.61 -23.93 -2.39
N ILE A 362 15.45 -22.60 -2.21
CA ILE A 362 16.47 -21.76 -1.58
C ILE A 362 16.74 -22.22 -0.14
N ALA A 363 15.69 -22.48 0.66
CA ALA A 363 15.86 -22.93 2.03
C ALA A 363 16.56 -24.29 2.13
N GLU A 364 16.26 -25.22 1.22
CA GLU A 364 16.93 -26.53 1.15
C GLU A 364 18.40 -26.38 0.76
N LEU A 365 18.71 -25.61 -0.29
CA LEU A 365 20.08 -25.40 -0.75
C LEU A 365 20.94 -24.67 0.29
N LEU A 366 20.40 -23.70 1.01
CA LEU A 366 21.09 -23.04 2.13
C LEU A 366 21.48 -24.04 3.21
N ARG A 367 20.58 -24.95 3.58
CA ARG A 367 20.84 -25.96 4.61
C ARG A 367 21.81 -27.05 4.15
N THR A 368 21.65 -27.54 2.92
CA THR A 368 22.37 -28.74 2.43
C THR A 368 23.69 -28.42 1.75
N LYS A 369 23.75 -27.31 0.97
CA LYS A 369 24.94 -26.95 0.19
C LYS A 369 25.77 -25.83 0.81
N ARG A 370 25.17 -24.97 1.64
CA ARG A 370 25.83 -23.79 2.22
C ARG A 370 26.04 -23.87 3.73
N ASP A 371 25.59 -24.94 4.39
CA ASP A 371 25.61 -25.09 5.86
C ASP A 371 25.10 -23.83 6.57
N THR A 372 24.02 -23.26 6.02
CA THR A 372 23.42 -22.02 6.51
C THR A 372 22.03 -22.31 7.07
N PRO A 373 21.87 -22.42 8.40
CA PRO A 373 20.58 -22.74 9.02
C PRO A 373 19.56 -21.62 8.77
N CYS A 374 18.37 -21.99 8.34
CA CYS A 374 17.28 -21.05 8.14
C CYS A 374 15.91 -21.68 8.43
N VAL A 375 14.94 -20.87 8.81
CA VAL A 375 13.53 -21.27 8.87
C VAL A 375 12.81 -20.86 7.58
N LEU A 376 11.80 -21.63 7.20
CA LEU A 376 10.98 -21.36 6.02
C LEU A 376 9.58 -20.94 6.44
N ILE A 377 9.09 -19.81 5.89
CA ILE A 377 7.77 -19.25 6.17
C ILE A 377 7.01 -19.04 4.86
N THR A 378 5.96 -19.81 4.66
CA THR A 378 5.09 -19.75 3.48
C THR A 378 3.63 -19.47 3.86
N GLY A 379 2.80 -19.12 2.89
CA GLY A 379 1.41 -18.70 3.11
C GLY A 379 0.47 -19.79 3.62
N ASP A 380 0.80 -21.06 3.44
CA ASP A 380 0.04 -22.24 3.89
C ASP A 380 0.24 -22.58 5.38
N LEU A 381 1.28 -22.02 6.01
CA LEU A 381 1.49 -22.23 7.45
C LEU A 381 0.46 -21.46 8.30
N PRO A 382 -0.08 -22.05 9.36
CA PRO A 382 -0.90 -21.34 10.34
C PRO A 382 -0.16 -20.15 10.95
N VAL A 383 -0.88 -19.10 11.34
CA VAL A 383 -0.30 -17.85 11.88
C VAL A 383 0.54 -18.12 13.13
N GLU A 384 0.04 -18.99 14.02
CA GLU A 384 0.72 -19.38 15.27
C GLU A 384 2.05 -20.08 14.97
N LYS A 385 2.07 -20.94 13.95
CA LYS A 385 3.30 -21.64 13.53
C LYS A 385 4.33 -20.66 12.95
N ARG A 386 3.89 -19.68 12.16
CA ARG A 386 4.77 -18.62 11.64
C ARG A 386 5.40 -17.82 12.78
N ALA A 387 4.59 -17.42 13.78
CA ALA A 387 5.09 -16.68 14.96
C ALA A 387 6.13 -17.50 15.74
N SER A 388 5.89 -18.80 15.94
CA SER A 388 6.84 -19.72 16.58
C SER A 388 8.16 -19.83 15.81
N LEU A 389 8.11 -19.96 14.49
CA LEU A 389 9.32 -20.02 13.64
C LEU A 389 10.12 -18.71 13.68
N ILE A 390 9.46 -17.57 13.73
CA ILE A 390 10.14 -16.26 13.87
C ILE A 390 10.82 -16.16 15.24
N ALA A 391 10.15 -16.60 16.30
CA ALA A 391 10.74 -16.62 17.65
C ALA A 391 11.97 -17.56 17.69
N GLN A 392 11.87 -18.72 17.04
CA GLN A 392 13.00 -19.65 16.90
C GLN A 392 14.17 -18.99 16.14
N ALA A 393 13.93 -18.39 14.97
CA ALA A 393 14.98 -17.74 14.18
C ALA A 393 15.68 -16.62 14.98
N ARG A 394 14.89 -15.85 15.75
CA ARG A 394 15.43 -14.78 16.60
C ARG A 394 16.32 -15.31 17.72
N SER A 395 15.92 -16.38 18.40
CA SER A 395 16.69 -16.95 19.52
C SER A 395 17.92 -17.73 19.07
N SER A 396 17.85 -18.42 17.94
CA SER A 396 18.92 -19.24 17.41
C SER A 396 19.88 -18.52 16.45
N GLY A 397 19.57 -17.27 16.06
CA GLY A 397 20.35 -16.51 15.07
C GLY A 397 20.29 -17.06 13.66
N GLN A 398 19.27 -17.86 13.34
CA GLN A 398 19.06 -18.44 12.00
C GLN A 398 18.51 -17.40 11.02
N GLY A 399 18.78 -17.60 9.71
CA GLY A 399 18.15 -16.87 8.65
C GLY A 399 16.66 -17.22 8.50
N VAL A 400 15.91 -16.37 7.81
CA VAL A 400 14.51 -16.61 7.46
C VAL A 400 14.36 -16.53 5.95
N VAL A 401 13.79 -17.56 5.34
CA VAL A 401 13.33 -17.57 3.95
C VAL A 401 11.81 -17.51 3.95
N ALA A 402 11.23 -16.57 3.21
CA ALA A 402 9.78 -16.38 3.19
C ALA A 402 9.26 -15.98 1.80
N THR A 403 7.99 -16.25 1.54
CA THR A 403 7.33 -15.65 0.38
C THR A 403 6.86 -14.23 0.71
N ILE A 404 6.91 -13.31 -0.27
CA ILE A 404 6.51 -11.90 -0.08
C ILE A 404 5.09 -11.80 0.48
N ASP A 405 4.16 -12.60 -0.04
CA ASP A 405 2.75 -12.59 0.41
C ASP A 405 2.58 -13.13 1.85
N SER A 406 3.44 -14.07 2.29
CA SER A 406 3.42 -14.56 3.67
C SER A 406 3.88 -13.52 4.68
N ALA A 407 4.75 -12.60 4.25
CA ALA A 407 5.22 -11.49 5.06
C ALA A 407 4.15 -10.41 5.25
N GLY A 408 3.18 -10.30 4.33
CA GLY A 408 2.02 -9.42 4.45
C GLY A 408 1.18 -9.67 5.71
N ALA A 409 1.29 -10.85 6.31
CA ALA A 409 0.49 -11.30 7.45
C ALA A 409 0.78 -10.64 8.82
N GLY A 410 1.29 -9.42 8.85
CA GLY A 410 1.45 -8.65 10.12
C GLY A 410 2.58 -9.11 11.04
N LEU A 411 3.42 -10.05 10.60
CA LEU A 411 4.48 -10.63 11.40
C LEU A 411 5.60 -9.63 11.69
N ASN A 412 6.01 -9.56 12.95
CA ASN A 412 7.09 -8.71 13.43
C ASN A 412 8.44 -9.42 13.30
N MET A 413 9.29 -8.96 12.40
CA MET A 413 10.60 -9.58 12.13
C MET A 413 11.79 -8.72 12.54
N GLN A 414 11.56 -7.56 13.20
CA GLN A 414 12.66 -6.79 13.80
C GLN A 414 13.41 -7.66 14.83
N GLY A 415 14.73 -7.51 14.89
CA GLY A 415 15.60 -8.32 15.76
C GLY A 415 15.83 -9.76 15.27
N VAL A 416 15.24 -10.18 14.15
CA VAL A 416 15.63 -11.42 13.46
C VAL A 416 16.94 -11.20 12.71
N ALA A 417 17.01 -10.11 11.95
CA ALA A 417 18.16 -9.75 11.14
C ALA A 417 18.23 -8.23 10.94
N SER A 418 19.39 -7.76 10.47
CA SER A 418 19.59 -6.41 9.94
C SER A 418 19.79 -6.41 8.42
N VAL A 419 19.93 -7.58 7.80
CA VAL A 419 20.08 -7.76 6.35
C VAL A 419 18.80 -8.35 5.77
N GLY A 420 18.22 -7.64 4.81
CA GLY A 420 17.12 -8.11 3.97
C GLY A 420 17.61 -8.46 2.56
N ILE A 421 17.13 -9.55 2.00
CA ILE A 421 17.48 -10.04 0.66
C ILE A 421 16.19 -10.17 -0.14
N MET A 422 16.11 -9.46 -1.25
CA MET A 422 15.01 -9.55 -2.20
C MET A 422 15.45 -10.38 -3.42
N HIS A 423 15.18 -11.68 -3.37
CA HIS A 423 15.42 -12.58 -4.50
C HIS A 423 14.48 -12.29 -5.67
N ALA A 424 13.24 -11.95 -5.39
CA ALA A 424 12.24 -11.55 -6.39
C ALA A 424 11.83 -10.10 -6.18
N ILE A 425 11.82 -9.30 -7.25
CA ILE A 425 11.31 -7.93 -7.24
C ILE A 425 9.83 -7.98 -7.66
N ASP A 426 8.93 -7.55 -6.78
CA ASP A 426 7.48 -7.55 -7.07
C ASP A 426 7.10 -6.34 -7.95
N TRP A 427 6.16 -6.56 -8.88
CA TRP A 427 5.58 -5.53 -9.76
C TRP A 427 4.87 -4.39 -9.00
N VAL A 428 4.58 -4.61 -7.73
CA VAL A 428 3.82 -3.69 -6.88
C VAL A 428 4.75 -3.08 -5.83
N PRO A 429 5.12 -1.80 -5.95
CA PRO A 429 6.02 -1.12 -5.03
C PRO A 429 5.60 -1.24 -3.56
N LEU A 430 4.28 -1.27 -3.31
CA LEU A 430 3.74 -1.48 -1.96
C LEU A 430 4.26 -2.75 -1.30
N LYS A 431 4.34 -3.88 -2.03
CA LYS A 431 4.82 -5.14 -1.46
C LYS A 431 6.29 -5.07 -1.08
N LEU A 432 7.10 -4.36 -1.87
CA LEU A 432 8.50 -4.09 -1.54
C LEU A 432 8.61 -3.27 -0.25
N ALA A 433 7.87 -2.16 -0.16
CA ALA A 433 7.83 -1.32 1.04
C ALA A 433 7.32 -2.09 2.28
N GLN A 434 6.33 -2.98 2.11
CA GLN A 434 5.84 -3.85 3.18
C GLN A 434 6.89 -4.85 3.65
N ALA A 435 7.64 -5.44 2.74
CA ALA A 435 8.73 -6.35 3.05
C ALA A 435 9.85 -5.63 3.81
N GLU A 436 10.29 -4.46 3.33
CA GLU A 436 11.29 -3.64 4.03
C GLU A 436 10.84 -3.27 5.45
N ALA A 437 9.58 -2.90 5.61
CA ALA A 437 9.02 -2.54 6.91
C ALA A 437 8.92 -3.70 7.91
N ARG A 438 9.24 -4.93 7.54
CA ARG A 438 9.34 -6.06 8.48
C ARG A 438 10.62 -6.00 9.32
N LEU A 439 11.71 -5.49 8.77
CA LEU A 439 12.96 -5.27 9.49
C LEU A 439 13.08 -3.83 9.98
N HIS A 440 12.85 -2.84 9.10
CA HIS A 440 13.02 -1.43 9.42
C HIS A 440 11.77 -0.86 10.10
N ARG A 441 11.67 -1.07 11.39
CA ARG A 441 10.54 -0.63 12.21
C ARG A 441 10.94 -0.40 13.67
N MET A 442 10.05 0.19 14.47
CA MET A 442 10.23 0.39 15.91
C MET A 442 10.76 -0.88 16.61
N GLY A 443 11.82 -0.74 17.39
CA GLY A 443 12.49 -1.85 18.08
C GLY A 443 13.66 -2.46 17.31
N GLN A 444 13.96 -1.98 16.10
CA GLN A 444 15.22 -2.30 15.42
C GLN A 444 16.35 -1.45 16.05
N THR A 445 17.47 -2.09 16.35
CA THR A 445 18.64 -1.47 17.00
C THR A 445 19.87 -1.42 16.10
N GLU A 446 19.86 -2.15 14.99
CA GLU A 446 20.97 -2.22 14.03
C GLU A 446 20.60 -1.51 12.72
N PRO A 447 21.57 -0.88 12.00
CA PRO A 447 21.35 -0.40 10.65
C PRO A 447 20.81 -1.50 9.76
N VAL A 448 19.78 -1.20 8.96
CA VAL A 448 19.14 -2.16 8.09
C VAL A 448 19.64 -1.99 6.66
N GLN A 449 20.07 -3.07 6.05
CA GLN A 449 20.44 -3.12 4.64
C GLN A 449 19.46 -4.00 3.88
N TRP A 450 18.92 -3.49 2.77
CA TRP A 450 18.16 -4.29 1.80
C TRP A 450 18.93 -4.45 0.51
N VAL A 451 19.06 -5.68 0.06
CA VAL A 451 19.73 -6.04 -1.18
C VAL A 451 18.74 -6.67 -2.15
N TYR A 452 18.60 -6.04 -3.31
CA TYR A 452 17.73 -6.48 -4.39
C TYR A 452 18.57 -7.20 -5.44
N PHE A 453 18.27 -8.46 -5.71
CA PHE A 453 18.93 -9.21 -6.78
C PHE A 453 18.12 -9.09 -8.05
N ALA A 454 18.74 -8.55 -9.09
CA ALA A 454 18.18 -8.41 -10.41
C ALA A 454 19.06 -9.14 -11.44
N MET A 455 18.46 -9.78 -12.43
CA MET A 455 19.16 -10.44 -13.53
C MET A 455 19.10 -9.57 -14.79
N ARG A 456 20.24 -9.39 -15.45
CA ARG A 456 20.33 -8.66 -16.72
C ARG A 456 19.57 -9.40 -17.81
N GLU A 457 19.10 -8.67 -18.84
CA GLU A 457 18.43 -9.25 -20.01
C GLU A 457 17.35 -10.27 -19.67
N SER A 458 16.50 -9.92 -18.68
CA SER A 458 15.46 -10.80 -18.16
C SER A 458 14.21 -10.02 -17.77
N MET A 459 13.22 -10.72 -17.22
CA MET A 459 12.01 -10.09 -16.67
C MET A 459 12.30 -9.03 -15.60
N ASP A 460 13.42 -9.13 -14.87
CA ASP A 460 13.76 -8.14 -13.83
C ASP A 460 13.98 -6.74 -14.42
N SER A 461 14.57 -6.63 -15.61
CA SER A 461 14.74 -5.34 -16.28
C SER A 461 13.40 -4.65 -16.56
N VAL A 462 12.38 -5.43 -16.94
CA VAL A 462 11.01 -4.93 -17.18
C VAL A 462 10.32 -4.59 -15.86
N VAL A 463 10.47 -5.46 -14.84
CA VAL A 463 9.86 -5.26 -13.53
C VAL A 463 10.42 -4.02 -12.85
N VAL A 464 11.74 -3.87 -12.80
CA VAL A 464 12.41 -2.73 -12.16
C VAL A 464 11.95 -1.42 -12.78
N ARG A 465 11.93 -1.33 -14.12
CA ARG A 465 11.46 -0.13 -14.82
C ARG A 465 10.03 0.22 -14.47
N ASN A 466 9.12 -0.76 -14.49
CA ASN A 466 7.72 -0.56 -14.14
C ASN A 466 7.54 -0.10 -12.68
N VAL A 467 8.37 -0.62 -11.77
CA VAL A 467 8.38 -0.22 -10.36
C VAL A 467 8.87 1.22 -10.21
N VAL A 468 9.96 1.59 -10.91
CA VAL A 468 10.51 2.95 -10.91
C VAL A 468 9.49 3.96 -11.42
N GLU A 469 8.81 3.68 -12.54
CA GLU A 469 7.73 4.53 -13.06
C GLU A 469 6.62 4.75 -12.01
N LYS A 470 6.15 3.67 -11.38
CA LYS A 470 5.11 3.76 -10.35
C LYS A 470 5.57 4.53 -9.11
N LEU A 471 6.82 4.34 -8.68
CA LEU A 471 7.39 5.10 -7.56
C LEU A 471 7.50 6.58 -7.89
N GLY A 472 7.87 6.94 -9.12
CA GLY A 472 7.88 8.32 -9.61
C GLY A 472 6.49 8.96 -9.56
N GLN A 473 5.46 8.25 -10.00
CA GLN A 473 4.06 8.69 -9.89
C GLN A 473 3.63 8.88 -8.42
N TRP A 474 4.07 8.00 -7.53
CA TRP A 474 3.83 8.13 -6.08
C TRP A 474 4.52 9.37 -5.49
N ALA A 475 5.80 9.54 -5.81
CA ALA A 475 6.58 10.67 -5.32
C ALA A 475 5.97 12.00 -5.75
N ALA A 476 5.46 12.08 -6.98
CA ALA A 476 4.81 13.27 -7.51
C ALA A 476 3.54 13.65 -6.74
N ILE A 477 2.71 12.67 -6.37
CA ILE A 477 1.41 12.94 -5.71
C ILE A 477 1.55 12.99 -4.18
N MET A 478 2.40 12.13 -3.60
CA MET A 478 2.49 11.98 -2.15
C MET A 478 3.62 12.78 -1.51
N GLY A 479 4.56 13.29 -2.32
CA GLY A 479 5.73 14.06 -1.84
C GLY A 479 6.72 13.23 -1.01
N GLN A 480 6.71 11.89 -1.13
CA GLN A 480 7.51 11.00 -0.29
C GLN A 480 8.96 10.92 -0.71
N GLN A 481 9.87 11.15 0.24
CA GLN A 481 11.31 10.95 0.01
C GLN A 481 11.71 9.48 0.07
N SER A 482 11.13 8.68 0.97
CA SER A 482 11.42 7.24 1.04
C SER A 482 11.12 6.50 -0.27
N ASN A 483 10.09 6.94 -1.00
CA ASN A 483 9.80 6.40 -2.33
C ASN A 483 10.78 6.90 -3.38
N ARG A 484 11.28 8.15 -3.26
CA ARG A 484 12.35 8.67 -4.12
C ARG A 484 13.63 7.90 -3.88
N ASP A 485 14.01 7.66 -2.63
CA ASP A 485 15.22 6.90 -2.28
C ASP A 485 15.16 5.47 -2.87
N LEU A 486 14.00 4.80 -2.85
CA LEU A 486 13.83 3.50 -3.49
C LEU A 486 13.83 3.60 -5.02
N MET A 487 13.17 4.62 -5.57
CA MET A 487 13.17 4.91 -7.01
C MET A 487 14.59 5.15 -7.52
N ASP A 488 15.37 5.99 -6.83
CA ASP A 488 16.74 6.30 -7.20
C ASP A 488 17.62 5.04 -7.14
N THR A 489 17.49 4.25 -6.06
CA THR A 489 18.24 2.97 -5.92
C THR A 489 17.97 2.01 -7.07
N LEU A 490 16.72 1.87 -7.49
CA LEU A 490 16.33 1.00 -8.60
C LEU A 490 16.58 1.66 -9.95
N GLY A 491 16.39 2.98 -10.03
CA GLY A 491 16.45 3.80 -11.25
C GLY A 491 17.87 4.01 -11.78
N ASP A 492 18.85 4.18 -10.90
CA ASP A 492 20.27 4.31 -11.27
C ASP A 492 20.79 3.11 -12.07
N THR A 493 20.02 2.03 -12.05
CA THR A 493 20.36 0.77 -12.73
C THR A 493 19.61 0.56 -14.04
N VAL A 494 18.67 1.46 -14.40
CA VAL A 494 17.87 1.36 -15.63
C VAL A 494 18.54 2.21 -16.73
N ASP A 495 19.01 1.56 -17.76
CA ASP A 495 19.47 2.24 -18.98
C ASP A 495 18.26 2.87 -19.69
N GLY A 496 18.18 4.14 -19.92
CA GLY A 496 17.05 4.97 -20.37
C GLY A 496 16.13 4.45 -21.50
N ARG A 497 16.14 3.14 -21.80
CA ARG A 497 15.29 2.47 -22.80
C ARG A 497 13.86 2.28 -22.29
N THR A 498 12.86 2.38 -23.13
CA THR A 498 11.44 2.14 -22.74
C THR A 498 11.12 0.65 -22.57
N GLU A 499 10.03 0.30 -21.86
CA GLU A 499 9.52 -1.09 -21.77
C GLU A 499 9.37 -1.72 -23.15
N LYS A 500 8.88 -0.94 -24.14
CA LYS A 500 8.76 -1.38 -25.53
C LYS A 500 10.13 -1.61 -26.16
N ASP A 501 11.13 -0.78 -25.85
CA ASP A 501 12.47 -0.93 -26.40
C ASP A 501 13.15 -2.20 -25.87
N VAL A 502 13.03 -2.49 -24.56
CA VAL A 502 13.57 -3.72 -23.98
C VAL A 502 12.83 -4.95 -24.50
N LEU A 503 11.50 -4.91 -24.55
CA LEU A 503 10.72 -6.00 -25.14
C LEU A 503 11.00 -6.15 -26.63
N ALA A 504 11.16 -5.04 -27.38
CA ALA A 504 11.48 -5.07 -28.79
C ALA A 504 12.89 -5.62 -29.04
N ASP A 505 13.88 -5.28 -28.21
CA ASP A 505 15.22 -5.82 -28.29
C ASP A 505 15.23 -7.32 -27.95
N ILE A 506 14.56 -7.73 -26.87
CA ILE A 506 14.36 -9.14 -26.54
C ILE A 506 13.69 -9.90 -27.68
N TYR A 507 12.65 -9.34 -28.31
CA TYR A 507 11.98 -9.94 -29.46
C TYR A 507 12.87 -9.97 -30.72
N ARG A 508 13.70 -8.93 -30.94
CA ARG A 508 14.63 -8.88 -32.08
C ARG A 508 15.73 -9.92 -31.93
N ASP A 509 16.36 -9.99 -30.75
CA ASP A 509 17.39 -10.99 -30.44
C ASP A 509 16.87 -12.42 -30.57
N LEU A 510 15.59 -12.65 -30.23
CA LEU A 510 14.90 -13.92 -30.42
C LEU A 510 14.65 -14.27 -31.88
N GLN A 511 14.46 -13.27 -32.75
CA GLN A 511 14.29 -13.49 -34.19
C GLN A 511 15.63 -13.69 -34.89
N GLU A 512 16.65 -12.90 -34.54
CA GLU A 512 18.00 -12.99 -35.12
C GLU A 512 18.77 -14.23 -34.66
N GLY A 513 18.57 -14.69 -33.41
CA GLY A 513 19.14 -15.91 -32.86
C GLY A 513 18.50 -17.22 -33.40
N GLY A 514 17.33 -17.10 -34.03
CA GLY A 514 16.64 -18.23 -34.67
C GLY A 514 17.10 -18.55 -36.08
N ASP A 515 17.83 -17.65 -36.74
CA ASP A 515 18.26 -17.82 -38.14
C ASP A 515 19.71 -18.40 -38.28
N ASN A 516 20.42 -18.62 -37.15
CA ASN A 516 21.77 -19.15 -37.17
C ASN A 516 21.87 -20.65 -36.75
N GLY A 517 20.77 -21.39 -36.85
CA GLY A 517 20.68 -22.78 -36.34
C GLY A 517 20.44 -23.89 -37.33
N ASP A 518 20.41 -23.63 -38.66
CA ASP A 518 20.25 -24.69 -39.68
C ASP A 518 21.17 -24.47 -40.89
N GLU A 519 22.47 -24.44 -40.65
CA GLU A 519 23.50 -24.78 -41.68
C GLU A 519 24.71 -25.34 -40.93
N ASP A 520 24.68 -26.68 -40.66
CA ASP A 520 25.81 -27.61 -40.82
C ASP A 520 25.32 -29.06 -40.61
#